data_b489579162feb9775f29fd38b132b938
#
_entry.id   b489579162feb9775f29fd38b132b938
#
_cell.length_a   1.000
_cell.length_b   1.000
_cell.length_c   1.000
_cell.angle_alpha   90.00
_cell.angle_beta   90.00
_cell.angle_gamma   90.00
#
_symmetry.space_group_name_H-M   'P 1'
#
loop_
_entity.id
_entity.type
_entity.pdbx_description
1 polymer ?
#
loop_
_entity_poly.entity_id
_entity_poly.type
_entity_poly.pdbx_seq_one_letter_code
_entity_poly.pdbx_strand_id
1 'polypeptide(L)'
;MTVAERRRATTLAELQVKMERLVSEAGFAAGLGFVARPADVIIASYPKCGTTWLQQMVHSLRTGGDLDFDDISRVVPWIETAADLGLDLDAAQRGEPRAFKSHLSYAQVPAGARYVVSVRDPRDALVSAYRFFEGWFFEPGSIDIETLGRMRCSLTRRVSGVRAAQRLRITRRSARGARDLGE
;
A
#
# COMPACT_ATOMS: atom_id res chain seq x y z
N MET A 1 1.29 21.82 -0.64
CA MET A 1 0.90 21.50 0.77
C MET A 1 0.74 22.80 1.54
N THR A 2 -0.46 23.10 2.02
CA THR A 2 -0.76 24.29 2.83
C THR A 2 -0.20 24.15 4.25
N VAL A 3 -0.10 25.26 5.00
CA VAL A 3 0.36 25.25 6.41
C VAL A 3 -0.53 24.34 7.28
N ALA A 4 -1.85 24.30 7.00
CA ALA A 4 -2.81 23.44 7.70
C ALA A 4 -2.53 21.93 7.46
N GLU A 5 -2.05 21.56 6.28
CA GLU A 5 -1.69 20.15 5.96
C GLU A 5 -0.42 19.70 6.68
N ARG A 6 0.47 20.63 7.04
CA ARG A 6 1.72 20.34 7.76
C ARG A 6 1.52 20.20 9.28
N ARG A 7 0.40 20.73 9.84
CA ARG A 7 0.13 20.61 11.26
C ARG A 7 -0.08 19.15 11.64
N ARG A 8 0.62 18.68 12.69
CA ARG A 8 0.43 17.34 13.24
C ARG A 8 -0.94 17.22 13.90
N ALA A 9 -1.53 16.02 13.87
CA ALA A 9 -2.79 15.74 14.54
C ALA A 9 -2.61 15.78 16.07
N THR A 10 -3.59 16.26 16.77
CA THR A 10 -3.67 16.24 18.24
C THR A 10 -4.74 15.29 18.75
N THR A 11 -5.59 14.80 17.85
CA THR A 11 -6.68 13.87 18.15
C THR A 11 -6.66 12.68 17.18
N LEU A 12 -7.29 11.58 17.60
CA LEU A 12 -7.46 10.40 16.75
C LEU A 12 -8.25 10.70 15.48
N ALA A 13 -9.29 11.56 15.58
CA ALA A 13 -10.10 11.95 14.42
C ALA A 13 -9.27 12.70 13.37
N GLU A 14 -8.44 13.66 13.81
CA GLU A 14 -7.52 14.38 12.91
C GLU A 14 -6.51 13.43 12.25
N LEU A 15 -5.99 12.46 13.01
CA LEU A 15 -5.08 11.43 12.47
C LEU A 15 -5.78 10.58 11.42
N GLN A 16 -7.02 10.15 11.66
CA GLN A 16 -7.79 9.36 10.68
C GLN A 16 -7.96 10.11 9.35
N VAL A 17 -8.36 11.38 9.40
CA VAL A 17 -8.48 12.22 8.19
C VAL A 17 -7.15 12.35 7.44
N LYS A 18 -6.03 12.48 8.17
CA LYS A 18 -4.70 12.52 7.52
C LYS A 18 -4.35 11.20 6.87
N MET A 19 -4.67 10.09 7.50
CA MET A 19 -4.38 8.76 6.96
C MET A 19 -5.23 8.43 5.74
N GLU A 20 -6.49 8.85 5.69
CA GLU A 20 -7.36 8.70 4.52
C GLU A 20 -6.84 9.44 3.28
N ARG A 21 -6.05 10.50 3.49
CA ARG A 21 -5.43 11.29 2.42
C ARG A 21 -4.08 10.75 1.93
N LEU A 22 -3.53 9.73 2.58
CA LEU A 22 -2.23 9.14 2.16
C LEU A 22 -2.30 8.44 0.81
N VAL A 23 -3.47 7.93 0.47
CA VAL A 23 -3.75 7.27 -0.80
C VAL A 23 -5.11 7.74 -1.26
N SER A 24 -5.20 8.37 -2.41
CA SER A 24 -6.49 8.80 -2.96
C SER A 24 -7.33 7.59 -3.39
N GLU A 25 -8.66 7.75 -3.44
CA GLU A 25 -9.54 6.71 -3.97
C GLU A 25 -9.19 6.38 -5.42
N ALA A 26 -8.86 7.39 -6.22
CA ALA A 26 -8.45 7.22 -7.62
C ALA A 26 -7.11 6.47 -7.73
N GLY A 27 -6.10 6.84 -6.93
CA GLY A 27 -4.80 6.17 -6.88
C GLY A 27 -4.94 4.70 -6.44
N PHE A 28 -5.74 4.46 -5.40
CA PHE A 28 -6.04 3.12 -4.95
C PHE A 28 -6.75 2.27 -6.02
N ALA A 29 -7.76 2.83 -6.70
CA ALA A 29 -8.48 2.15 -7.77
C ALA A 29 -7.56 1.84 -8.97
N ALA A 30 -6.68 2.78 -9.35
CA ALA A 30 -5.67 2.56 -10.38
C ALA A 30 -4.70 1.43 -9.99
N GLY A 31 -4.23 1.40 -8.73
CA GLY A 31 -3.38 0.32 -8.22
C GLY A 31 -4.06 -1.06 -8.24
N LEU A 32 -5.36 -1.11 -7.94
CA LEU A 32 -6.14 -2.36 -8.06
C LEU A 32 -6.30 -2.83 -9.51
N GLY A 33 -6.25 -1.93 -10.49
CA GLY A 33 -6.31 -2.22 -11.91
C GLY A 33 -4.97 -2.62 -12.52
N PHE A 34 -3.86 -2.51 -11.79
CA PHE A 34 -2.53 -2.85 -12.29
C PHE A 34 -2.42 -4.36 -12.61
N VAL A 35 -1.94 -4.66 -13.81
CA VAL A 35 -1.72 -6.04 -14.28
C VAL A 35 -0.21 -6.34 -14.26
N ALA A 36 0.19 -7.19 -13.34
CA ALA A 36 1.59 -7.58 -13.22
C ALA A 36 2.01 -8.56 -14.32
N ARG A 37 3.27 -8.51 -14.72
CA ARG A 37 3.91 -9.46 -15.64
C ARG A 37 4.50 -10.64 -14.85
N PRO A 38 4.64 -11.83 -15.45
CA PRO A 38 5.19 -13.01 -14.74
C PRO A 38 6.62 -12.82 -14.18
N ALA A 39 7.39 -11.92 -14.80
CA ALA A 39 8.75 -11.61 -14.34
C ALA A 39 8.77 -10.56 -13.20
N ASP A 40 7.71 -9.79 -13.00
CA ASP A 40 7.66 -8.73 -12.01
C ASP A 40 7.84 -9.28 -10.59
N VAL A 41 8.45 -8.47 -9.73
CA VAL A 41 8.63 -8.76 -8.30
C VAL A 41 7.76 -7.80 -7.49
N ILE A 42 6.82 -8.32 -6.72
CA ILE A 42 5.98 -7.52 -5.82
C ILE A 42 6.39 -7.78 -4.36
N ILE A 43 6.84 -6.73 -3.70
CA ILE A 43 7.14 -6.73 -2.28
C ILE A 43 5.83 -6.46 -1.54
N ALA A 44 5.14 -7.54 -1.13
CA ALA A 44 3.81 -7.52 -0.54
C ALA A 44 3.90 -7.82 0.96
N SER A 45 4.02 -6.80 1.78
CA SER A 45 4.14 -6.96 3.24
C SER A 45 3.19 -6.03 3.97
N TYR A 46 2.77 -6.43 5.18
CA TYR A 46 2.03 -5.52 6.05
C TYR A 46 2.88 -4.27 6.37
N PRO A 47 2.27 -3.07 6.51
CA PRO A 47 3.00 -1.86 6.86
C PRO A 47 3.86 -2.04 8.12
N LYS A 48 5.07 -1.49 8.08
CA LYS A 48 6.09 -1.57 9.17
C LYS A 48 6.72 -2.95 9.39
N CYS A 49 6.56 -3.85 8.43
CA CYS A 49 7.25 -5.16 8.43
C CYS A 49 8.57 -5.17 7.62
N GLY A 50 9.21 -4.01 7.41
CA GLY A 50 10.50 -3.94 6.72
C GLY A 50 10.39 -3.75 5.20
N THR A 51 9.26 -3.28 4.68
CA THR A 51 9.02 -3.12 3.23
C THR A 51 10.07 -2.24 2.55
N THR A 52 10.45 -1.11 3.15
CA THR A 52 11.49 -0.20 2.61
C THR A 52 12.85 -0.88 2.52
N TRP A 53 13.19 -1.71 3.49
CA TRP A 53 14.39 -2.55 3.46
C TRP A 53 14.37 -3.50 2.27
N LEU A 54 13.26 -4.20 2.07
CA LEU A 54 13.10 -5.11 0.94
C LEU A 54 13.13 -4.37 -0.41
N GLN A 55 12.53 -3.17 -0.50
CA GLN A 55 12.66 -2.34 -1.70
C GLN A 55 14.13 -2.06 -2.01
N GLN A 56 14.90 -1.62 -1.01
CA GLN A 56 16.32 -1.33 -1.16
C GLN A 56 17.13 -2.56 -1.57
N MET A 57 16.91 -3.71 -0.91
CA MET A 57 17.59 -4.96 -1.23
C MET A 57 17.29 -5.43 -2.65
N VAL A 58 16.01 -5.47 -3.03
CA VAL A 58 15.59 -5.88 -4.38
C VAL A 58 16.14 -4.93 -5.43
N HIS A 59 16.11 -3.61 -5.18
CA HIS A 59 16.66 -2.63 -6.11
C HIS A 59 18.18 -2.80 -6.27
N SER A 60 18.90 -2.90 -5.19
CA SER A 60 20.37 -3.12 -5.23
C SER A 60 20.75 -4.39 -5.96
N LEU A 61 20.04 -5.50 -5.73
CA LEU A 61 20.31 -6.77 -6.39
C LEU A 61 20.08 -6.73 -7.90
N ARG A 62 18.99 -6.09 -8.36
CA ARG A 62 18.64 -6.03 -9.79
C ARG A 62 19.44 -5.01 -10.59
N THR A 63 20.08 -4.04 -9.91
CA THR A 63 20.83 -2.95 -10.55
C THR A 63 22.35 -3.05 -10.34
N GLY A 64 22.81 -4.00 -9.53
CA GLY A 64 24.23 -4.07 -9.15
C GLY A 64 24.66 -2.99 -8.16
N GLY A 65 23.71 -2.42 -7.37
CA GLY A 65 24.01 -1.47 -6.31
C GLY A 65 23.72 0.00 -6.64
N ASP A 66 22.82 0.27 -7.60
CA ASP A 66 22.40 1.65 -7.89
C ASP A 66 21.80 2.33 -6.64
N LEU A 67 22.34 3.49 -6.28
CA LEU A 67 21.90 4.36 -5.17
C LEU A 67 21.54 5.77 -5.66
N ASP A 68 21.54 6.01 -6.97
CA ASP A 68 21.24 7.31 -7.58
C ASP A 68 19.73 7.56 -7.65
N PHE A 69 19.09 7.74 -6.51
CA PHE A 69 17.69 8.13 -6.38
C PHE A 69 17.47 8.88 -5.05
N ASP A 70 16.52 9.80 -5.06
CA ASP A 70 16.11 10.59 -3.91
C ASP A 70 15.09 9.87 -3.02
N ASP A 71 14.22 9.04 -3.63
CA ASP A 71 13.20 8.24 -2.94
C ASP A 71 13.11 6.85 -3.59
N ILE A 72 13.24 5.81 -2.78
CA ILE A 72 13.14 4.41 -3.21
C ILE A 72 11.79 4.11 -3.90
N SER A 73 10.72 4.84 -3.56
CA SER A 73 9.41 4.66 -4.19
C SER A 73 9.35 5.17 -5.64
N ARG A 74 10.35 5.93 -6.09
CA ARG A 74 10.47 6.34 -7.50
C ARG A 74 11.06 5.25 -8.38
N VAL A 75 11.90 4.40 -7.81
CA VAL A 75 12.58 3.31 -8.54
C VAL A 75 11.96 1.95 -8.26
N VAL A 76 11.28 1.78 -7.13
CA VAL A 76 10.43 0.62 -6.78
C VAL A 76 9.06 1.16 -6.38
N PRO A 77 8.17 1.46 -7.34
CA PRO A 77 6.91 2.15 -7.09
C PRO A 77 6.00 1.41 -6.11
N TRP A 78 5.31 2.19 -5.27
CA TRP A 78 4.25 1.69 -4.45
C TRP A 78 2.94 1.71 -5.25
N ILE A 79 2.43 0.52 -5.57
CA ILE A 79 1.32 0.31 -6.50
C ILE A 79 0.11 1.19 -6.17
N GLU A 80 -0.28 1.26 -4.88
CA GLU A 80 -1.48 1.98 -4.45
C GLU A 80 -1.35 3.51 -4.48
N THR A 81 -0.13 4.04 -4.56
CA THR A 81 0.14 5.49 -4.58
C THR A 81 0.77 5.97 -5.88
N ALA A 82 1.11 5.08 -6.79
CA ALA A 82 1.85 5.41 -8.00
C ALA A 82 1.14 6.50 -8.82
N ALA A 83 -0.17 6.37 -9.01
CA ALA A 83 -0.97 7.35 -9.75
C ALA A 83 -0.99 8.73 -9.06
N ASP A 84 -1.06 8.78 -7.72
CA ASP A 84 -1.01 10.02 -6.95
C ASP A 84 0.34 10.73 -7.06
N LEU A 85 1.41 9.97 -7.35
CA LEU A 85 2.76 10.46 -7.55
C LEU A 85 3.09 10.72 -9.03
N GLY A 86 2.13 10.51 -9.94
CA GLY A 86 2.33 10.64 -11.38
C GLY A 86 3.28 9.59 -11.96
N LEU A 87 3.39 8.42 -11.32
CA LEU A 87 4.22 7.31 -11.78
C LEU A 87 3.40 6.36 -12.64
N ASP A 88 3.93 6.01 -13.80
CA ASP A 88 3.39 4.97 -14.67
C ASP A 88 3.94 3.61 -14.25
N LEU A 89 3.05 2.71 -13.80
CA LEU A 89 3.40 1.35 -13.40
C LEU A 89 3.80 0.44 -14.57
N ASP A 90 3.44 0.82 -15.81
CA ASP A 90 3.82 0.07 -17.00
C ASP A 90 5.15 0.52 -17.63
N ALA A 91 5.68 1.65 -17.19
CA ALA A 91 6.95 2.18 -17.64
C ALA A 91 8.11 1.21 -17.38
N ALA A 92 9.15 1.33 -18.21
CA ALA A 92 10.43 0.66 -17.97
C ALA A 92 11.06 1.18 -16.68
N GLN A 93 11.65 0.27 -15.91
CA GLN A 93 12.37 0.61 -14.68
C GLN A 93 13.89 0.55 -14.89
N ARG A 94 14.66 1.17 -13.97
CA ARG A 94 16.13 1.21 -14.04
C ARG A 94 16.81 -0.15 -14.00
N GLY A 95 16.10 -1.23 -13.69
CA GLY A 95 16.67 -2.58 -13.65
C GLY A 95 15.60 -3.64 -13.80
N GLU A 96 16.03 -4.81 -14.25
CA GLU A 96 15.19 -5.98 -14.40
C GLU A 96 15.49 -7.03 -13.31
N PRO A 97 14.49 -7.77 -12.86
CA PRO A 97 13.06 -7.62 -13.17
C PRO A 97 12.46 -6.32 -12.62
N ARG A 98 11.36 -5.85 -13.18
CA ARG A 98 10.61 -4.73 -12.59
C ARG A 98 10.19 -5.10 -11.16
N ALA A 99 10.24 -4.13 -10.26
CA ALA A 99 9.91 -4.36 -8.85
C ALA A 99 8.93 -3.31 -8.35
N PHE A 100 8.02 -3.74 -7.49
CA PHE A 100 6.95 -2.91 -6.95
C PHE A 100 6.76 -3.19 -5.46
N LYS A 101 6.26 -2.20 -4.74
CA LYS A 101 5.82 -2.33 -3.35
C LYS A 101 4.30 -2.36 -3.30
N SER A 102 3.74 -3.15 -2.38
CA SER A 102 2.31 -3.14 -2.08
C SER A 102 2.03 -3.43 -0.61
N HIS A 103 0.95 -2.83 -0.10
CA HIS A 103 0.33 -3.16 1.18
C HIS A 103 -1.08 -3.75 0.99
N LEU A 104 -1.43 -4.13 -0.23
CA LEU A 104 -2.67 -4.81 -0.54
C LEU A 104 -2.75 -6.18 0.13
N SER A 105 -3.96 -6.60 0.46
CA SER A 105 -4.19 -7.95 0.97
C SER A 105 -3.93 -9.00 -0.12
N TYR A 106 -3.72 -10.26 0.29
CA TYR A 106 -3.55 -11.39 -0.64
C TYR A 106 -4.65 -11.45 -1.73
N ALA A 107 -5.88 -11.10 -1.35
CA ALA A 107 -7.01 -11.12 -2.28
C ALA A 107 -7.00 -9.97 -3.31
N GLN A 108 -6.08 -9.03 -3.24
CA GLN A 108 -6.08 -7.79 -3.99
C GLN A 108 -4.76 -7.47 -4.67
N VAL A 109 -3.65 -8.01 -4.12
CA VAL A 109 -2.35 -7.88 -4.77
C VAL A 109 -2.44 -8.46 -6.18
N PRO A 110 -1.89 -7.78 -7.20
CA PRO A 110 -1.93 -8.26 -8.57
C PRO A 110 -1.43 -9.71 -8.67
N ALA A 111 -2.18 -10.57 -9.36
CA ALA A 111 -1.84 -11.96 -9.53
C ALA A 111 -0.79 -12.17 -10.64
N GLY A 112 -0.09 -13.31 -10.62
CA GLY A 112 0.80 -13.74 -11.71
C GLY A 112 2.25 -13.24 -11.62
N ALA A 113 2.60 -12.45 -10.61
CA ALA A 113 3.98 -12.00 -10.35
C ALA A 113 4.74 -12.96 -9.41
N ARG A 114 6.00 -12.62 -9.14
CA ARG A 114 6.79 -13.19 -8.05
C ARG A 114 6.62 -12.33 -6.80
N TYR A 115 6.50 -12.96 -5.62
CA TYR A 115 6.25 -12.20 -4.39
C TYR A 115 7.38 -12.35 -3.39
N VAL A 116 7.76 -11.22 -2.79
CA VAL A 116 8.64 -11.15 -1.63
C VAL A 116 7.81 -10.66 -0.45
N VAL A 117 7.72 -11.46 0.60
CA VAL A 117 6.90 -11.17 1.78
C VAL A 117 7.76 -11.18 3.01
N SER A 118 7.67 -10.14 3.85
CA SER A 118 8.24 -10.16 5.19
C SER A 118 7.15 -10.28 6.24
N VAL A 119 7.46 -11.03 7.28
CA VAL A 119 6.61 -11.23 8.46
C VAL A 119 7.35 -10.70 9.67
N ARG A 120 6.64 -10.00 10.56
CA ARG A 120 7.18 -9.43 11.79
C ARG A 120 6.19 -9.69 12.94
N ASP A 121 6.71 -9.78 14.18
CA ASP A 121 5.84 -9.81 15.36
C ASP A 121 4.86 -8.61 15.32
N PRO A 122 3.54 -8.86 15.44
CA PRO A 122 2.55 -7.79 15.35
C PRO A 122 2.73 -6.69 16.38
N ARG A 123 3.26 -7.00 17.56
CA ARG A 123 3.56 -6.03 18.63
C ARG A 123 4.70 -5.11 18.21
N ASP A 124 5.76 -5.66 17.63
CA ASP A 124 6.89 -4.89 17.10
C ASP A 124 6.47 -4.02 15.92
N ALA A 125 5.60 -4.54 15.05
CA ALA A 125 5.04 -3.78 13.94
C ALA A 125 4.18 -2.61 14.45
N LEU A 126 3.39 -2.82 15.52
CA LEU A 126 2.60 -1.77 16.16
C LEU A 126 3.49 -0.68 16.78
N VAL A 127 4.52 -1.06 17.55
CA VAL A 127 5.47 -0.10 18.12
C VAL A 127 6.17 0.70 17.03
N SER A 128 6.60 0.04 15.96
CA SER A 128 7.20 0.71 14.80
C SER A 128 6.22 1.65 14.09
N ALA A 129 4.96 1.27 14.00
CA ALA A 129 3.91 2.13 13.44
C ALA A 129 3.65 3.34 14.33
N TYR A 130 3.55 3.14 15.64
CA TYR A 130 3.34 4.22 16.61
C TYR A 130 4.44 5.28 16.47
N ARG A 131 5.71 4.88 16.57
CA ARG A 131 6.85 5.80 16.44
C ARG A 131 6.89 6.53 15.10
N PHE A 132 6.55 5.83 14.02
CA PHE A 132 6.46 6.43 12.70
C PHE A 132 5.35 7.49 12.62
N PHE A 133 4.15 7.19 13.12
CA PHE A 133 3.05 8.13 13.09
C PHE A 133 3.28 9.31 14.05
N GLU A 134 3.84 9.09 15.23
CA GLU A 134 4.24 10.13 16.17
C GLU A 134 5.29 11.06 15.54
N GLY A 135 6.25 10.51 14.81
CA GLY A 135 7.27 11.32 14.14
C GLY A 135 6.72 12.21 13.01
N TRP A 136 5.68 11.77 12.30
CA TRP A 136 5.23 12.42 11.07
C TRP A 136 3.81 12.97 11.08
N PHE A 137 2.88 12.39 11.83
CA PHE A 137 1.46 12.62 11.65
C PHE A 137 0.74 13.19 12.85
N PHE A 138 1.16 12.90 14.08
CA PHE A 138 0.54 13.43 15.28
C PHE A 138 1.57 14.00 16.26
N GLU A 139 1.12 14.88 17.17
CA GLU A 139 1.97 15.47 18.21
C GLU A 139 2.35 14.42 19.26
N PRO A 140 3.63 14.37 19.69
CA PRO A 140 4.09 13.43 20.72
C PRO A 140 3.21 13.48 21.98
N GLY A 141 2.79 12.29 22.44
CA GLY A 141 1.96 12.17 23.63
C GLY A 141 0.48 12.48 23.46
N SER A 142 0.03 12.95 22.27
CA SER A 142 -1.39 13.27 22.04
C SER A 142 -2.28 12.05 21.78
N ILE A 143 -1.70 10.96 21.30
CA ILE A 143 -2.38 9.69 21.05
C ILE A 143 -1.52 8.57 21.62
N ASP A 144 -2.09 7.72 22.47
CA ASP A 144 -1.37 6.58 23.03
C ASP A 144 -1.34 5.38 22.08
N ILE A 145 -0.42 4.44 22.32
CA ILE A 145 -0.19 3.28 21.48
C ILE A 145 -1.38 2.32 21.46
N GLU A 146 -2.15 2.22 22.54
CA GLU A 146 -3.33 1.35 22.63
C GLU A 146 -4.45 1.90 21.73
N THR A 147 -4.69 3.20 21.79
CA THR A 147 -5.67 3.90 20.95
C THR A 147 -5.32 3.74 19.47
N LEU A 148 -4.04 3.92 19.09
CA LEU A 148 -3.58 3.68 17.72
C LEU A 148 -3.77 2.21 17.31
N GLY A 149 -3.46 1.27 18.18
CA GLY A 149 -3.62 -0.16 17.94
C GLY A 149 -5.07 -0.55 17.69
N ARG A 150 -6.00 -0.07 18.51
CA ARG A 150 -7.45 -0.30 18.34
C ARG A 150 -7.96 0.27 17.02
N MET A 151 -7.54 1.48 16.64
CA MET A 151 -7.87 2.08 15.35
C MET A 151 -7.40 1.22 14.18
N ARG A 152 -6.15 0.79 14.18
CA ARG A 152 -5.58 -0.02 13.09
C ARG A 152 -6.30 -1.36 12.93
N CYS A 153 -6.62 -2.05 14.02
CA CYS A 153 -7.39 -3.29 14.00
C CYS A 153 -8.80 -3.08 13.44
N SER A 154 -9.47 -1.97 13.77
CA SER A 154 -10.82 -1.68 13.28
C SER A 154 -10.82 -1.32 11.78
N LEU A 155 -9.81 -0.58 11.30
CA LEU A 155 -9.65 -0.26 9.87
C LEU A 155 -9.43 -1.53 9.04
N THR A 156 -8.60 -2.45 9.49
CA THR A 156 -8.35 -3.72 8.80
C THR A 156 -9.64 -4.53 8.65
N ARG A 157 -10.49 -4.58 9.67
CA ARG A 157 -11.80 -5.26 9.61
C ARG A 157 -12.77 -4.60 8.63
N ARG A 158 -12.87 -3.26 8.62
CA ARG A 158 -13.75 -2.51 7.70
C ARG A 158 -13.35 -2.71 6.25
N VAL A 159 -12.06 -2.61 5.96
CA VAL A 159 -11.53 -2.82 4.62
C VAL A 159 -11.79 -4.25 4.12
N SER A 160 -11.66 -5.26 4.98
CA SER A 160 -12.00 -6.65 4.63
C SER A 160 -13.51 -6.85 4.37
N GLY A 161 -14.39 -6.20 5.14
CA GLY A 161 -15.84 -6.32 5.01
C GLY A 161 -16.42 -5.63 3.76
N VAL A 162 -15.99 -4.41 3.45
CA VAL A 162 -16.43 -3.65 2.26
C VAL A 162 -16.05 -4.39 0.96
N ARG A 163 -14.94 -5.07 0.96
CA ARG A 163 -14.39 -5.77 -0.22
C ARG A 163 -15.03 -7.13 -0.49
N ALA A 164 -15.52 -7.82 0.53
CA ALA A 164 -16.36 -9.02 0.35
C ALA A 164 -17.67 -8.64 -0.38
N ALA A 165 -18.27 -7.50 -0.04
CA ALA A 165 -19.48 -6.99 -0.69
C ALA A 165 -19.26 -6.55 -2.15
N GLN A 166 -18.10 -5.97 -2.47
CA GLN A 166 -17.75 -5.58 -3.84
C GLN A 166 -17.46 -6.79 -4.75
N ARG A 167 -16.76 -7.81 -4.25
CA ARG A 167 -16.57 -9.07 -5.01
C ARG A 167 -17.89 -9.75 -5.34
N LEU A 168 -18.84 -9.79 -4.41
CA LEU A 168 -20.19 -10.34 -4.64
C LEU A 168 -20.97 -9.56 -5.73
N ARG A 169 -20.73 -8.26 -5.88
CA ARG A 169 -21.35 -7.46 -6.95
C ARG A 169 -20.71 -7.71 -8.32
N ILE A 170 -19.39 -7.88 -8.39
CA ILE A 170 -18.67 -8.13 -9.66
C ILE A 170 -19.01 -9.53 -10.19
N THR A 171 -19.00 -10.56 -9.33
CA THR A 171 -19.36 -11.93 -9.75
C THR A 171 -20.83 -12.06 -10.16
N ARG A 172 -21.76 -11.32 -9.53
CA ARG A 172 -23.17 -11.29 -9.93
C ARG A 172 -23.38 -10.57 -11.26
N ARG A 173 -22.57 -9.55 -11.60
CA ARG A 173 -22.65 -8.83 -12.88
C ARG A 173 -22.08 -9.66 -14.03
N SER A 174 -20.97 -10.38 -13.80
CA SER A 174 -20.40 -11.32 -14.79
C SER A 174 -21.33 -12.50 -15.07
N ALA A 175 -22.00 -13.04 -14.04
CA ALA A 175 -22.94 -14.14 -14.19
C ALA A 175 -24.26 -13.73 -14.88
N ARG A 176 -24.64 -12.46 -14.87
CA ARG A 176 -25.79 -11.95 -15.65
C ARG A 176 -25.42 -11.73 -17.11
N GLY A 177 -24.25 -11.13 -17.40
CA GLY A 177 -23.81 -10.90 -18.78
C GLY A 177 -23.56 -12.19 -19.59
N ALA A 178 -23.28 -13.32 -18.93
CA ALA A 178 -23.10 -14.60 -19.57
C ALA A 178 -24.44 -15.32 -19.93
N ARG A 179 -25.57 -14.88 -19.38
CA ARG A 179 -26.90 -15.43 -19.71
C ARG A 179 -27.60 -14.70 -20.83
N ASP A 180 -27.21 -13.47 -21.14
CA ASP A 180 -27.81 -12.66 -22.20
C ASP A 180 -27.13 -12.84 -23.59
N LEU A 181 -26.15 -13.74 -23.69
CA LEU A 181 -25.45 -14.08 -24.93
C LEU A 181 -25.74 -15.50 -25.44
N GLY A 182 -26.79 -16.14 -24.94
CA GLY A 182 -27.16 -17.54 -25.25
C GLY A 182 -28.61 -17.73 -25.68
N GLU A 183 -29.20 -16.77 -26.46
CA GLU A 183 -30.42 -16.96 -27.22
C GLU A 183 -30.22 -16.51 -28.66
#